data_336180992cd3187898a06efa752c0035
#
_entry.id   336180992cd3187898a06efa752c0035
#
_cell.length_a   1.000
_cell.length_b   1.000
_cell.length_c   1.000
_cell.angle_alpha   90.00
_cell.angle_beta   90.00
_cell.angle_gamma   90.00
#
_symmetry.space_group_name_H-M   'P 1'
#
loop_
_entity.id
_entity.type
_entity.pdbx_description
1 polymer ?
#
loop_
_entity_poly.entity_id
_entity_poly.type
_entity_poly.pdbx_seq_one_letter_code
_entity_poly.pdbx_strand_id
1 'polypeptide(L)'
;MGKFLILSVADHEEHILNKIMEALADEPELDHIALPLSDDTLPFPELEIRLREQAVFCRGQLVTLTHHEFAVLAYLARHPGWVFSASQIYEAVWAADGEHCGTAVASVIGQIRRKLTPDTPKGGYIRTVLGSGYKFNSSPF
;
A
#
# COMPACT_ATOMS: atom_id res chain seq x y z
N MET A 1 3.81 28.95 -9.69
CA MET A 1 3.74 27.74 -8.88
C MET A 1 2.56 26.90 -9.28
N GLY A 2 2.80 25.67 -9.64
CA GLY A 2 1.77 24.77 -10.12
C GLY A 2 1.07 24.01 -9.00
N LYS A 3 -0.16 23.63 -9.28
CA LYS A 3 -0.88 22.66 -8.47
C LYS A 3 -0.96 21.36 -9.26
N PHE A 4 -0.87 20.25 -8.55
CA PHE A 4 -0.94 18.92 -9.16
C PHE A 4 -2.24 18.24 -8.80
N LEU A 5 -2.82 17.58 -9.77
CA LEU A 5 -3.95 16.68 -9.56
C LEU A 5 -3.56 15.30 -10.07
N ILE A 6 -3.62 14.32 -9.19
CA ILE A 6 -3.38 12.92 -9.57
C ILE A 6 -4.70 12.19 -9.42
N LEU A 7 -5.16 11.59 -10.51
CA LEU A 7 -6.42 10.87 -10.55
C LEU A 7 -6.16 9.44 -11.02
N SER A 8 -6.67 8.47 -10.25
CA SER A 8 -6.64 7.07 -10.63
C SER A 8 -8.08 6.57 -10.77
N VAL A 9 -8.35 5.90 -11.86
CA VAL A 9 -9.67 5.30 -12.12
C VAL A 9 -9.51 3.81 -12.43
N ALA A 10 -10.52 3.02 -12.07
CA ALA A 10 -10.53 1.60 -12.38
C ALA A 10 -10.70 1.37 -13.88
N ASP A 11 -10.27 0.20 -14.38
CA ASP A 11 -10.35 -0.13 -15.80
C ASP A 11 -11.76 0.02 -16.39
N HIS A 12 -12.79 -0.36 -15.64
CA HIS A 12 -14.18 -0.24 -16.07
C HIS A 12 -14.70 1.21 -16.04
N GLU A 13 -13.90 2.14 -15.50
CA GLU A 13 -14.23 3.56 -15.42
C GLU A 13 -13.41 4.42 -16.40
N GLU A 14 -12.78 3.80 -17.38
CA GLU A 14 -11.95 4.48 -18.36
C GLU A 14 -12.70 5.59 -19.10
N HIS A 15 -14.01 5.42 -19.30
CA HIS A 15 -14.86 6.45 -19.93
C HIS A 15 -14.88 7.76 -19.13
N ILE A 16 -14.76 7.68 -17.80
CA ILE A 16 -14.70 8.87 -16.91
C ILE A 16 -13.37 9.59 -17.15
N LEU A 17 -12.28 8.83 -17.22
CA LEU A 17 -10.95 9.38 -17.50
C LEU A 17 -10.93 10.11 -18.84
N ASN A 18 -11.52 9.49 -19.88
CA ASN A 18 -11.58 10.09 -21.21
C ASN A 18 -12.36 11.40 -21.22
N LYS A 19 -13.47 11.48 -20.50
CA LYS A 19 -14.24 12.72 -20.36
C LYS A 19 -13.44 13.83 -19.68
N ILE A 20 -12.69 13.49 -18.64
CA ILE A 20 -11.83 14.46 -17.95
C ILE A 20 -10.72 14.93 -18.87
N MET A 21 -10.08 14.03 -19.62
CA MET A 21 -9.03 14.38 -20.56
C MET A 21 -9.53 15.27 -21.69
N GLU A 22 -10.74 15.03 -22.18
CA GLU A 22 -11.37 15.90 -23.18
C GLU A 22 -11.61 17.31 -22.65
N ALA A 23 -12.09 17.42 -21.41
CA ALA A 23 -12.31 18.71 -20.75
C ALA A 23 -11.01 19.50 -20.56
N LEU A 24 -9.90 18.78 -20.28
CA LEU A 24 -8.58 19.39 -20.09
C LEU A 24 -7.87 19.71 -21.38
N ALA A 25 -8.24 19.10 -22.49
CA ALA A 25 -7.60 19.32 -23.80
C ALA A 25 -7.75 20.74 -24.31
N ASP A 26 -8.78 21.48 -23.86
CA ASP A 26 -9.02 22.87 -24.24
C ASP A 26 -8.18 23.88 -23.45
N GLU A 27 -7.38 23.41 -22.49
CA GLU A 27 -6.53 24.28 -21.68
C GLU A 27 -5.07 24.22 -22.15
N PRO A 28 -4.61 25.20 -22.95
CA PRO A 28 -3.27 25.14 -23.54
C PRO A 28 -2.12 25.33 -22.54
N GLU A 29 -2.42 25.85 -21.34
CA GLU A 29 -1.40 26.05 -20.30
C GLU A 29 -1.27 24.86 -19.35
N LEU A 30 -2.06 23.82 -19.55
CA LEU A 30 -2.08 22.68 -18.68
C LEU A 30 -1.21 21.55 -19.25
N ASP A 31 -0.11 21.27 -18.58
CA ASP A 31 0.69 20.08 -18.87
C ASP A 31 0.06 18.90 -18.18
N HIS A 32 -0.40 17.94 -18.97
CA HIS A 32 -0.93 16.69 -18.42
C HIS A 32 -0.09 15.52 -18.91
N ILE A 33 0.42 14.76 -17.96
CA ILE A 33 1.14 13.53 -18.23
C ILE A 33 0.21 12.38 -17.87
N ALA A 34 -0.21 11.61 -18.86
CA ALA A 34 -0.95 10.38 -18.61
C ALA A 34 0.06 9.30 -18.21
N LEU A 35 0.33 9.18 -16.91
CA LEU A 35 1.12 8.07 -16.41
C LEU A 35 0.19 6.84 -16.31
N PRO A 36 0.58 5.70 -16.87
CA PRO A 36 -0.16 4.46 -16.66
C PRO A 36 0.08 3.97 -15.24
N LEU A 37 -0.63 4.59 -14.29
CA LEU A 37 -0.69 4.07 -12.93
C LEU A 37 -1.60 2.87 -13.00
N SER A 38 -1.02 1.68 -13.07
CA SER A 38 -1.81 0.46 -13.00
C SER A 38 -2.40 0.34 -11.59
N ASP A 39 -3.62 -0.19 -11.48
CA ASP A 39 -4.23 -0.51 -10.20
C ASP A 39 -3.40 -1.51 -9.38
N ASP A 40 -2.34 -2.02 -9.95
CA ASP A 40 -1.45 -3.02 -9.38
C ASP A 40 -0.28 -2.43 -8.59
N THR A 41 -0.19 -1.11 -8.52
CA THR A 41 0.88 -0.44 -7.78
C THR A 41 0.29 0.45 -6.69
N LEU A 42 0.79 0.30 -5.47
CA LEU A 42 0.44 1.17 -4.34
C LEU A 42 1.63 2.11 -4.08
N PRO A 43 1.55 3.37 -4.52
CA PRO A 43 2.63 4.32 -4.31
C PRO A 43 2.44 5.09 -3.00
N PHE A 44 3.51 5.14 -2.20
CA PHE A 44 3.57 5.94 -0.98
C PHE A 44 4.90 6.68 -0.93
N PRO A 45 5.04 7.71 -0.08
CA PRO A 45 6.34 8.37 0.08
C PRO A 45 7.42 7.35 0.46
N GLU A 46 8.46 7.27 -0.38
CA GLU A 46 9.59 6.36 -0.21
C GLU A 46 9.27 4.86 -0.24
N LEU A 47 8.02 4.48 -0.52
CA LEU A 47 7.59 3.08 -0.57
C LEU A 47 6.71 2.83 -1.79
N GLU A 48 7.04 1.81 -2.57
CA GLU A 48 6.26 1.38 -3.70
C GLU A 48 5.97 -0.11 -3.56
N ILE A 49 4.69 -0.47 -3.57
CA ILE A 49 4.27 -1.87 -3.50
C ILE A 49 3.67 -2.25 -4.85
N ARG A 50 4.33 -3.18 -5.55
CA ARG A 50 3.87 -3.68 -6.85
C ARG A 50 3.17 -5.00 -6.66
N LEU A 51 1.85 -4.98 -6.76
CA LEU A 51 1.02 -6.13 -6.40
C LEU A 51 1.20 -7.32 -7.33
N ARG A 52 1.23 -7.09 -8.64
CA ARG A 52 1.42 -8.17 -9.62
C ARG A 52 2.79 -8.81 -9.53
N GLU A 53 3.80 -8.00 -9.37
CA GLU A 53 5.18 -8.47 -9.28
C GLU A 53 5.50 -9.05 -7.90
N GLN A 54 4.62 -8.81 -6.92
CA GLN A 54 4.86 -9.13 -5.51
C GLN A 54 6.20 -8.57 -5.05
N ALA A 55 6.46 -7.33 -5.43
CA ALA A 55 7.71 -6.64 -5.15
C ALA A 55 7.47 -5.37 -4.35
N VAL A 56 8.40 -5.07 -3.46
CA VAL A 56 8.38 -3.86 -2.63
C VAL A 56 9.69 -3.12 -2.80
N PHE A 57 9.59 -1.84 -3.09
CA PHE A 57 10.73 -0.95 -3.19
C PHE A 57 10.65 0.09 -2.10
N CYS A 58 11.71 0.20 -1.29
CA CYS A 58 11.80 1.19 -0.24
C CYS A 58 13.01 2.08 -0.53
N ARG A 59 12.78 3.37 -0.67
CA ARG A 59 13.82 4.34 -1.04
C ARG A 59 14.55 3.96 -2.32
N GLY A 60 13.81 3.42 -3.29
CA GLY A 60 14.36 2.99 -4.57
C GLY A 60 15.08 1.65 -4.56
N GLN A 61 15.14 0.98 -3.41
CA GLN A 61 15.80 -0.32 -3.28
C GLN A 61 14.79 -1.44 -3.09
N LEU A 62 15.02 -2.55 -3.77
CA LEU A 62 14.18 -3.74 -3.64
C LEU A 62 14.34 -4.35 -2.24
N VAL A 63 13.21 -4.55 -1.57
CA VAL A 63 13.16 -5.23 -0.28
C VAL A 63 12.59 -6.62 -0.47
N THR A 64 13.35 -7.64 -0.10
CA THR A 64 12.90 -9.04 -0.24
C THR A 64 12.01 -9.43 0.93
N LEU A 65 10.73 -9.68 0.63
CA LEU A 65 9.76 -10.14 1.60
C LEU A 65 9.34 -11.58 1.31
N THR A 66 9.01 -12.32 2.36
CA THR A 66 8.39 -13.64 2.19
C THR A 66 6.95 -13.45 1.68
N HIS A 67 6.34 -14.54 1.23
CA HIS A 67 4.95 -14.51 0.75
C HIS A 67 3.99 -13.92 1.80
N HIS A 68 4.07 -14.37 3.04
CA HIS A 68 3.19 -13.89 4.11
C HIS A 68 3.49 -12.43 4.48
N GLU A 69 4.76 -12.05 4.52
CA GLU A 69 5.15 -10.65 4.78
C GLU A 69 4.58 -9.74 3.71
N PHE A 70 4.73 -10.10 2.44
CA PHE A 70 4.18 -9.31 1.34
C PHE A 70 2.65 -9.24 1.41
N ALA A 71 1.98 -10.37 1.64
CA ALA A 71 0.53 -10.43 1.71
C ALA A 71 -0.04 -9.57 2.84
N VAL A 72 0.57 -9.60 4.02
CA VAL A 72 0.16 -8.77 5.15
C VAL A 72 0.36 -7.29 4.84
N LEU A 73 1.53 -6.93 4.32
CA LEU A 73 1.81 -5.54 3.97
C LEU A 73 0.82 -5.01 2.92
N ALA A 74 0.59 -5.76 1.87
CA ALA A 74 -0.35 -5.37 0.81
C ALA A 74 -1.77 -5.23 1.34
N TYR A 75 -2.20 -6.16 2.18
CA TYR A 75 -3.53 -6.13 2.78
C TYR A 75 -3.76 -4.83 3.58
N LEU A 76 -2.82 -4.47 4.42
CA LEU A 76 -2.91 -3.24 5.22
C LEU A 76 -2.77 -1.99 4.35
N ALA A 77 -1.87 -2.00 3.39
CA ALA A 77 -1.57 -0.84 2.56
C ALA A 77 -2.69 -0.47 1.59
N ARG A 78 -3.56 -1.41 1.25
CA ARG A 78 -4.74 -1.13 0.42
C ARG A 78 -5.76 -0.23 1.11
N HIS A 79 -5.72 -0.18 2.44
CA HIS A 79 -6.64 0.63 3.24
C HIS A 79 -5.85 1.43 4.28
N PRO A 80 -5.09 2.45 3.84
CA PRO A 80 -4.27 3.24 4.77
C PRO A 80 -5.12 3.88 5.87
N GLY A 81 -4.64 3.79 7.10
CA GLY A 81 -5.34 4.35 8.25
C GLY A 81 -6.41 3.45 8.86
N TRP A 82 -6.80 2.39 8.18
CA TRP A 82 -7.79 1.44 8.73
C TRP A 82 -7.12 0.51 9.74
N VAL A 83 -7.79 0.27 10.85
CA VAL A 83 -7.30 -0.65 11.88
C VAL A 83 -7.87 -2.04 11.62
N PHE A 84 -6.98 -3.02 11.53
CA PHE A 84 -7.35 -4.43 11.36
C PHE A 84 -6.85 -5.23 12.54
N SER A 85 -7.72 -6.06 13.10
CA SER A 85 -7.32 -6.95 14.20
C SER A 85 -6.38 -8.05 13.67
N ALA A 86 -5.62 -8.65 14.57
CA ALA A 86 -4.79 -9.80 14.22
C ALA A 86 -5.63 -10.92 13.60
N SER A 87 -6.84 -11.11 14.10
CA SER A 87 -7.79 -12.09 13.55
C SER A 87 -8.15 -11.82 12.11
N GLN A 88 -8.49 -10.56 11.81
CA GLN A 88 -8.84 -10.16 10.44
C GLN A 88 -7.68 -10.35 9.48
N ILE A 89 -6.48 -9.97 9.91
CA ILE A 89 -5.27 -10.15 9.09
C ILE A 89 -5.00 -11.63 8.85
N TYR A 90 -5.09 -12.43 9.90
CA TYR A 90 -4.86 -13.87 9.79
C TYR A 90 -5.83 -14.53 8.82
N GLU A 91 -7.12 -14.25 8.94
CA GLU A 91 -8.14 -14.81 8.05
C GLU A 91 -7.91 -14.41 6.60
N ALA A 92 -7.52 -13.15 6.35
CA ALA A 92 -7.29 -12.65 5.01
C ALA A 92 -6.07 -13.27 4.34
N VAL A 93 -5.00 -13.48 5.09
CA VAL A 93 -3.71 -13.91 4.55
C VAL A 93 -3.49 -15.42 4.66
N TRP A 94 -3.95 -16.03 5.73
CA TRP A 94 -3.77 -17.48 5.99
C TRP A 94 -5.08 -18.27 5.87
N ALA A 95 -6.02 -17.82 5.07
CA ALA A 95 -7.39 -18.37 5.01
C ALA A 95 -7.48 -19.90 4.87
N ALA A 96 -6.47 -20.55 4.29
CA ALA A 96 -6.46 -21.98 4.05
C ALA A 96 -5.74 -22.78 5.14
N ASP A 97 -5.11 -22.13 6.12
CA ASP A 97 -4.19 -22.80 7.04
C ASP A 97 -4.80 -23.23 8.38
N GLY A 98 -6.12 -23.11 8.53
CA GLY A 98 -6.87 -23.74 9.62
C GLY A 98 -6.88 -22.98 10.93
N GLU A 99 -5.97 -23.26 11.83
CA GLU A 99 -6.02 -22.72 13.18
C GLU A 99 -5.54 -21.28 13.31
N HIS A 100 -6.23 -20.54 14.14
CA HIS A 100 -6.00 -19.15 14.42
C HIS A 100 -4.78 -18.94 15.32
N CYS A 101 -3.74 -18.29 14.81
CA CYS A 101 -2.56 -17.99 15.60
C CYS A 101 -2.18 -16.50 15.52
N GLY A 102 -2.55 -15.72 16.56
CA GLY A 102 -2.20 -14.30 16.64
C GLY A 102 -0.70 -14.05 16.68
N THR A 103 0.08 -15.02 17.16
CA THR A 103 1.55 -14.94 17.18
C THR A 103 2.16 -14.90 15.78
N ALA A 104 1.54 -15.57 14.82
CA ALA A 104 2.02 -15.56 13.44
C ALA A 104 1.93 -14.17 12.83
N VAL A 105 0.83 -13.47 13.07
CA VAL A 105 0.64 -12.09 12.59
C VAL A 105 1.67 -11.16 13.21
N ALA A 106 1.82 -11.20 14.53
CA ALA A 106 2.79 -10.35 15.25
C ALA A 106 4.22 -10.59 14.77
N SER A 107 4.59 -11.86 14.53
CA SER A 107 5.90 -12.22 14.03
C SER A 107 6.16 -11.65 12.63
N VAL A 108 5.18 -11.77 11.73
CA VAL A 108 5.28 -11.25 10.37
C VAL A 108 5.35 -9.72 10.38
N ILE A 109 4.53 -9.06 11.18
CA ILE A 109 4.58 -7.60 11.36
C ILE A 109 5.96 -7.15 11.82
N GLY A 110 6.54 -7.85 12.79
CA GLY A 110 7.88 -7.55 13.28
C GLY A 110 8.95 -7.67 12.19
N GLN A 111 8.86 -8.69 11.33
CA GLN A 111 9.79 -8.87 10.22
C GLN A 111 9.65 -7.76 9.18
N ILE A 112 8.43 -7.39 8.84
CA ILE A 112 8.18 -6.29 7.90
C ILE A 112 8.79 -4.99 8.42
N ARG A 113 8.56 -4.67 9.69
CA ARG A 113 9.14 -3.47 10.32
C ARG A 113 10.65 -3.45 10.24
N ARG A 114 11.30 -4.55 10.54
CA ARG A 114 12.77 -4.65 10.48
C ARG A 114 13.31 -4.45 9.07
N LYS A 115 12.58 -4.92 8.07
CA LYS A 115 13.01 -4.82 6.67
C LYS A 115 12.76 -3.44 6.06
N LEU A 116 11.64 -2.80 6.40
CA LEU A 116 11.26 -1.51 5.82
C LEU A 116 11.78 -0.31 6.61
N THR A 117 11.75 -0.38 7.93
CA THR A 117 12.10 0.74 8.80
C THR A 117 12.95 0.29 9.97
N PRO A 118 14.20 -0.16 9.72
CA PRO A 118 15.06 -0.68 10.80
C PRO A 118 15.38 0.36 11.87
N ASP A 119 15.37 1.65 11.50
CA ASP A 119 15.71 2.75 12.41
C ASP A 119 14.52 3.25 13.23
N THR A 120 13.31 2.80 12.92
CA THR A 120 12.09 3.23 13.62
C THR A 120 11.19 2.05 13.95
N PRO A 121 11.62 1.15 14.85
CA PRO A 121 10.89 -0.11 15.07
C PRO A 121 9.49 0.06 15.64
N LYS A 122 9.20 1.16 16.32
CA LYS A 122 7.86 1.45 16.87
C LYS A 122 7.00 2.32 15.98
N GLY A 123 7.58 2.92 14.97
CA GLY A 123 6.89 3.75 14.01
C GLY A 123 6.93 3.12 12.63
N GLY A 124 7.05 3.93 11.62
CA GLY A 124 7.16 3.46 10.25
C GLY A 124 5.82 3.18 9.61
N TYR A 125 5.83 2.32 8.59
CA TYR A 125 4.65 2.08 7.76
C TYR A 125 3.56 1.26 8.44
N ILE A 126 3.90 0.43 9.42
CA ILE A 126 2.92 -0.36 10.16
C ILE A 126 2.94 0.05 11.61
N ARG A 127 1.80 0.53 12.10
CA ARG A 127 1.64 0.94 13.50
C ARG A 127 0.75 -0.03 14.25
N THR A 128 1.11 -0.30 15.49
CA THR A 128 0.27 -1.04 16.42
C THR A 128 -0.73 -0.08 17.05
N VAL A 129 -2.01 -0.47 17.04
CA VAL A 129 -3.06 0.23 17.77
C VAL A 129 -3.41 -0.66 18.96
N LEU A 130 -2.98 -0.23 20.14
CA LEU A 130 -3.11 -1.03 21.37
C LEU A 130 -4.55 -1.47 21.62
N GLY A 131 -4.74 -2.76 21.83
CA GLY A 131 -6.05 -3.35 22.07
C GLY A 131 -6.92 -3.55 20.84
N SER A 132 -6.49 -3.06 19.66
CA SER A 132 -7.31 -3.11 18.43
C SER A 132 -6.65 -3.84 17.27
N GLY A 133 -5.34 -3.72 17.11
CA GLY A 133 -4.62 -4.38 16.03
C GLY A 133 -3.55 -3.53 15.38
N TYR A 134 -3.56 -3.49 14.05
CA TYR A 134 -2.52 -2.82 13.27
C TYR A 134 -3.14 -1.98 12.16
N LYS A 135 -2.42 -0.93 11.77
CA LYS A 135 -2.82 -0.09 10.64
C LYS A 135 -1.62 0.29 9.79
N PHE A 136 -1.87 0.56 8.52
CA PHE A 136 -0.85 1.09 7.62
C PHE A 136 -0.81 2.61 7.74
N ASN A 137 0.39 3.13 7.97
CA ASN A 137 0.63 4.57 8.06
C ASN A 137 1.31 5.02 6.75
N SER A 138 0.59 5.78 5.93
CA SER A 138 1.11 6.23 4.63
C SER A 138 2.14 7.35 4.73
N SER A 139 2.31 7.94 5.90
CA SER A 139 3.24 9.05 6.13
C SER A 139 4.05 8.81 7.40
N PRO A 140 5.02 7.88 7.37
CA PRO A 140 5.76 7.47 8.56
C PRO A 140 6.81 8.48 9.03
N PHE A 141 7.10 9.47 8.20
CA PHE A 141 8.15 10.46 8.46
C PHE A 141 7.58 11.86 8.70
#